data_372e3695edc562dd7d41d778774277b8
#
_entry.id   372e3695edc562dd7d41d778774277b8
#
_cell.length_a   1.000
_cell.length_b   1.000
_cell.length_c   1.000
_cell.angle_alpha   90.00
_cell.angle_beta   90.00
_cell.angle_gamma   90.00
#
_symmetry.space_group_name_H-M   'P 1'
#
loop_
_entity.id
_entity.type
_entity.pdbx_description
1 polymer ?
#
loop_
_entity_poly.entity_id
_entity_poly.type
_entity_poly.pdbx_seq_one_letter_code
_entity_poly.pdbx_strand_id
1 'polypeptide(L)'
;MIGIYLNIFKTKKWLNSLDIINRKNIEDKRVWSNFDNTCLHPVVISKAFKDSKIYICADPLSVNLVGVREWQTMYEFVEIVRIPELLDFYRSQGLSFIKYAYCKNFALRNFSNYIFKILIGGEKMGRSYINFKKHIFNNLAYPNVYLSLIYFIFRKLSKIFKTSKS
;
A
#
# COMPACT_ATOMS: atom_id res chain seq x y z
N MET A 1 3.76 -6.61 -4.84
CA MET A 1 3.65 -5.34 -5.60
C MET A 1 3.50 -5.71 -7.06
N ILE A 2 2.42 -5.34 -7.72
CA ILE A 2 2.28 -5.58 -9.17
C ILE A 2 3.28 -4.66 -9.84
N GLY A 3 4.29 -5.24 -10.48
CA GLY A 3 5.28 -4.46 -11.22
C GLY A 3 4.61 -3.74 -12.39
N ILE A 4 4.51 -2.42 -12.31
CA ILE A 4 3.88 -1.55 -13.33
C ILE A 4 4.47 -1.81 -14.71
N TYR A 5 5.73 -2.18 -14.77
CA TYR A 5 6.50 -2.41 -15.99
C TYR A 5 6.14 -3.68 -16.76
N LEU A 6 5.33 -4.55 -16.16
CA LEU A 6 4.94 -5.85 -16.74
C LEU A 6 3.50 -5.85 -17.28
N ASN A 7 2.83 -4.70 -17.29
CA ASN A 7 1.47 -4.60 -17.78
C ASN A 7 1.47 -4.19 -19.26
N ILE A 8 0.95 -5.07 -20.11
CA ILE A 8 0.69 -4.76 -21.53
C ILE A 8 -0.82 -4.51 -21.69
N PHE A 9 -1.18 -3.34 -22.18
CA PHE A 9 -2.59 -2.93 -22.30
C PHE A 9 -2.84 -2.01 -23.51
N LYS A 10 -4.13 -1.87 -23.87
CA LYS A 10 -4.55 -0.97 -24.97
C LYS A 10 -4.44 0.49 -24.51
N THR A 11 -3.48 1.23 -25.05
CA THR A 11 -3.20 2.64 -24.73
C THR A 11 -4.44 3.53 -24.84
N LYS A 12 -5.31 3.34 -25.84
CA LYS A 12 -6.54 4.11 -26.00
C LYS A 12 -7.47 3.99 -24.78
N LYS A 13 -7.63 2.80 -24.20
CA LYS A 13 -8.44 2.61 -22.98
C LYS A 13 -7.82 3.34 -21.78
N TRP A 14 -6.51 3.30 -21.65
CA TRP A 14 -5.77 4.03 -20.62
C TRP A 14 -6.01 5.54 -20.75
N LEU A 15 -5.76 6.11 -21.91
CA LEU A 15 -5.91 7.55 -22.16
C LEU A 15 -7.34 8.05 -21.89
N ASN A 16 -8.36 7.27 -22.29
CA ASN A 16 -9.76 7.59 -22.05
C ASN A 16 -10.19 7.50 -20.58
N SER A 17 -9.33 7.00 -19.69
CA SER A 17 -9.62 6.83 -18.27
C SER A 17 -8.82 7.79 -17.38
N LEU A 18 -8.05 8.71 -17.95
CA LEU A 18 -7.24 9.68 -17.21
C LEU A 18 -8.06 10.74 -16.46
N ASP A 19 -9.32 10.91 -16.79
CA ASP A 19 -10.26 11.83 -16.13
C ASP A 19 -10.52 11.47 -14.65
N ILE A 20 -10.24 10.21 -14.25
CA ILE A 20 -10.37 9.78 -12.84
C ILE A 20 -9.33 10.42 -11.92
N ILE A 21 -8.29 11.02 -12.49
CA ILE A 21 -7.13 11.52 -11.76
C ILE A 21 -7.34 12.99 -11.38
N ASN A 22 -7.08 13.31 -10.12
CA ASN A 22 -6.96 14.71 -9.70
C ASN A 22 -5.59 15.26 -10.07
N ARG A 23 -5.51 16.05 -11.16
CA ARG A 23 -4.25 16.61 -11.66
C ARG A 23 -3.49 17.45 -10.62
N LYS A 24 -4.19 18.22 -9.79
CA LYS A 24 -3.56 19.03 -8.73
C LYS A 24 -2.78 18.18 -7.73
N ASN A 25 -3.27 16.98 -7.43
CA ASN A 25 -2.58 16.07 -6.50
C ASN A 25 -1.33 15.45 -7.13
N ILE A 26 -1.27 15.30 -8.46
CA ILE A 26 -0.10 14.76 -9.16
C ILE A 26 1.02 15.79 -9.28
N GLU A 27 0.69 17.09 -9.32
CA GLU A 27 1.66 18.19 -9.36
C GLU A 27 2.49 18.30 -8.06
N ASP A 28 2.03 17.68 -6.97
CA ASP A 28 2.80 17.59 -5.74
C ASP A 28 4.01 16.65 -5.93
N LYS A 29 5.19 17.24 -6.01
CA LYS A 29 6.46 16.54 -6.27
C LYS A 29 6.97 15.73 -5.07
N ARG A 30 6.35 15.86 -3.89
CA ARG A 30 6.75 15.10 -2.70
C ARG A 30 6.39 13.63 -2.89
N VAL A 31 7.35 12.76 -2.70
CA VAL A 31 7.19 11.31 -2.88
C VAL A 31 6.06 10.80 -1.99
N TRP A 32 5.06 10.18 -2.61
CA TRP A 32 3.92 9.52 -1.96
C TRP A 32 3.11 10.37 -0.98
N SER A 33 3.16 11.70 -1.14
CA SER A 33 2.47 12.64 -0.26
C SER A 33 0.95 12.45 -0.23
N ASN A 34 0.36 12.03 -1.36
CA ASN A 34 -1.07 11.81 -1.47
C ASN A 34 -1.40 10.53 -2.23
N PHE A 35 -2.69 10.17 -2.23
CA PHE A 35 -3.18 8.95 -2.87
C PHE A 35 -2.95 8.94 -4.38
N ASP A 36 -3.26 10.04 -5.08
CA ASP A 36 -3.23 10.09 -6.54
C ASP A 36 -1.81 9.96 -7.09
N ASN A 37 -0.82 10.63 -6.46
CA ASN A 37 0.57 10.50 -6.91
C ASN A 37 1.21 9.15 -6.58
N THR A 38 0.66 8.42 -5.60
CA THR A 38 1.14 7.08 -5.23
C THR A 38 0.47 5.98 -6.04
N CYS A 39 -0.85 6.08 -6.23
CA CYS A 39 -1.67 5.01 -6.78
C CYS A 39 -2.17 5.30 -8.20
N LEU A 40 -1.53 6.22 -8.92
CA LEU A 40 -1.91 6.67 -10.26
C LEU A 40 -2.23 5.51 -11.21
N HIS A 41 -1.27 4.62 -11.42
CA HIS A 41 -1.42 3.50 -12.36
C HIS A 41 -2.50 2.50 -11.95
N PRO A 42 -2.54 1.99 -10.69
CA PRO A 42 -3.61 1.11 -10.25
C PRO A 42 -5.01 1.70 -10.39
N VAL A 43 -5.17 3.00 -10.13
CA VAL A 43 -6.45 3.72 -10.26
C VAL A 43 -6.90 3.78 -11.71
N VAL A 44 -6.03 4.20 -12.63
CA VAL A 44 -6.35 4.29 -14.06
C VAL A 44 -6.60 2.89 -14.65
N ILE A 45 -5.77 1.90 -14.33
CA ILE A 45 -5.95 0.50 -14.77
C ILE A 45 -7.31 -0.03 -14.30
N SER A 46 -7.68 0.20 -13.06
CA SER A 46 -8.95 -0.30 -12.53
C SER A 46 -10.16 0.26 -13.26
N LYS A 47 -10.13 1.53 -13.65
CA LYS A 47 -11.18 2.16 -14.46
C LYS A 47 -11.16 1.67 -15.91
N ALA A 48 -9.99 1.71 -16.53
CA ALA A 48 -9.81 1.38 -17.94
C ALA A 48 -10.20 -0.06 -18.30
N PHE A 49 -10.01 -0.99 -17.35
CA PHE A 49 -10.09 -2.44 -17.59
C PHE A 49 -11.06 -3.16 -16.65
N LYS A 50 -11.96 -2.44 -15.97
CA LYS A 50 -12.94 -2.98 -15.03
C LYS A 50 -13.68 -4.20 -15.58
N ASP A 51 -14.14 -4.12 -16.82
CA ASP A 51 -14.93 -5.15 -17.51
C ASP A 51 -14.12 -5.94 -18.57
N SER A 52 -12.79 -5.89 -18.44
CA SER A 52 -11.90 -6.57 -19.39
C SER A 52 -11.43 -7.91 -18.83
N LYS A 53 -11.23 -8.87 -19.74
CA LYS A 53 -10.50 -10.10 -19.40
C LYS A 53 -9.03 -9.77 -19.17
N ILE A 54 -8.43 -10.40 -18.16
CA ILE A 54 -7.02 -10.26 -17.80
C ILE A 54 -6.34 -11.60 -18.04
N TYR A 55 -5.19 -11.57 -18.71
CA TYR A 55 -4.27 -12.69 -18.77
C TYR A 55 -3.16 -12.49 -17.75
N ILE A 56 -2.94 -13.49 -16.89
CA ILE A 56 -1.85 -13.48 -15.92
C ILE A 56 -0.80 -14.48 -16.40
N CYS A 57 0.38 -13.98 -16.78
CA CYS A 57 1.53 -14.81 -17.08
C CYS A 57 2.22 -15.20 -15.78
N ALA A 58 2.31 -16.50 -15.49
CA ALA A 58 2.97 -17.02 -14.30
C ALA A 58 4.48 -17.15 -14.49
N ASP A 59 4.96 -17.13 -15.73
CA ASP A 59 6.39 -17.26 -16.02
C ASP A 59 7.15 -15.98 -15.67
N PRO A 60 8.37 -16.07 -15.12
CA PRO A 60 9.18 -14.91 -14.80
C PRO A 60 9.71 -14.26 -16.07
N LEU A 61 9.06 -13.16 -16.51
CA LEU A 61 9.41 -12.43 -17.72
C LEU A 61 10.46 -11.33 -17.50
N SER A 62 10.78 -11.01 -16.26
CA SER A 62 11.78 -9.99 -15.92
C SER A 62 12.41 -10.22 -14.56
N VAL A 63 13.59 -9.67 -14.38
CA VAL A 63 14.32 -9.66 -13.10
C VAL A 63 14.49 -8.21 -12.65
N ASN A 64 14.06 -7.91 -11.42
CA ASN A 64 14.32 -6.61 -10.80
C ASN A 64 15.66 -6.66 -10.07
N LEU A 65 16.59 -5.80 -10.47
CA LEU A 65 17.81 -5.57 -9.71
C LEU A 65 17.48 -4.72 -8.46
N VAL A 66 17.80 -5.26 -7.29
CA VAL A 66 17.63 -4.55 -6.02
C VAL A 66 18.76 -3.54 -5.88
N GLY A 67 18.42 -2.27 -5.78
CA GLY A 67 19.38 -1.18 -5.53
C GLY A 67 18.87 -0.26 -4.43
N VAL A 68 19.75 0.57 -3.88
CA VAL A 68 19.37 1.63 -2.93
C VAL A 68 18.58 2.70 -3.68
N ARG A 69 17.36 2.95 -3.26
CA ARG A 69 16.47 3.97 -3.82
C ARG A 69 16.05 4.94 -2.73
N GLU A 70 16.03 6.23 -3.02
CA GLU A 70 15.67 7.28 -2.05
C GLU A 70 14.32 7.06 -1.36
N TRP A 71 13.35 6.52 -2.09
CA TRP A 71 12.00 6.26 -1.60
C TRP A 71 11.84 4.89 -0.88
N GLN A 72 12.90 4.10 -0.75
CA GLN A 72 12.85 2.79 -0.10
C GLN A 72 12.42 2.89 1.36
N THR A 73 12.76 3.97 2.06
CA THR A 73 12.38 4.23 3.45
C THR A 73 10.88 4.40 3.67
N MET A 74 10.11 4.66 2.61
CA MET A 74 8.67 4.88 2.67
C MET A 74 7.84 3.64 2.26
N TYR A 75 8.46 2.49 2.04
CA TYR A 75 7.69 1.28 1.68
C TYR A 75 6.71 0.86 2.76
N GLU A 76 7.11 0.94 4.02
CA GLU A 76 6.23 0.63 5.16
C GLU A 76 4.99 1.54 5.17
N PHE A 77 5.17 2.82 4.88
CA PHE A 77 4.06 3.77 4.75
C PHE A 77 3.12 3.40 3.61
N VAL A 78 3.66 3.08 2.43
CA VAL A 78 2.83 2.66 1.28
C VAL A 78 2.03 1.41 1.62
N GLU A 79 2.65 0.41 2.29
CA GLU A 79 1.99 -0.85 2.60
C GLU A 79 0.79 -0.66 3.55
N ILE A 80 0.94 0.13 4.63
CA ILE A 80 -0.12 0.25 5.65
C ILE A 80 -1.05 1.46 5.48
N VAL A 81 -0.70 2.40 4.60
CA VAL A 81 -1.53 3.58 4.33
C VAL A 81 -2.08 3.56 2.90
N ARG A 82 -1.20 3.54 1.88
CA ARG A 82 -1.63 3.71 0.49
C ARG A 82 -2.32 2.46 -0.09
N ILE A 83 -1.86 1.25 0.27
CA ILE A 83 -2.56 0.03 -0.16
C ILE A 83 -3.96 -0.09 0.46
N PRO A 84 -4.19 0.12 1.76
CA PRO A 84 -5.54 0.23 2.31
C PRO A 84 -6.42 1.29 1.65
N GLU A 85 -5.87 2.49 1.35
CA GLU A 85 -6.61 3.52 0.60
C GLU A 85 -6.99 3.07 -0.81
N LEU A 86 -6.10 2.36 -1.50
CA LEU A 86 -6.39 1.79 -2.82
C LEU A 86 -7.50 0.74 -2.75
N LEU A 87 -7.55 -0.06 -1.70
CA LEU A 87 -8.64 -1.02 -1.48
C LEU A 87 -9.96 -0.30 -1.16
N ASP A 88 -9.94 0.79 -0.40
CA ASP A 88 -11.11 1.64 -0.15
C ASP A 88 -11.64 2.23 -1.47
N PHE A 89 -10.74 2.69 -2.33
CA PHE A 89 -11.09 3.14 -3.68
C PHE A 89 -11.70 2.00 -4.50
N TYR A 90 -11.11 0.81 -4.55
CA TYR A 90 -11.69 -0.33 -5.27
C TYR A 90 -13.05 -0.74 -4.72
N ARG A 91 -13.26 -0.62 -3.41
CA ARG A 91 -14.58 -0.84 -2.80
C ARG A 91 -15.62 0.14 -3.33
N SER A 92 -15.27 1.42 -3.46
CA SER A 92 -16.16 2.44 -4.05
C SER A 92 -16.46 2.19 -5.53
N GLN A 93 -15.54 1.51 -6.24
CA GLN A 93 -15.71 1.13 -7.65
C GLN A 93 -16.45 -0.21 -7.86
N GLY A 94 -16.96 -0.84 -6.78
CA GLY A 94 -17.78 -2.05 -6.85
C GLY A 94 -17.06 -3.35 -6.49
N LEU A 95 -15.87 -3.31 -5.91
CA LEU A 95 -15.25 -4.51 -5.32
C LEU A 95 -16.19 -5.07 -4.24
N SER A 96 -16.50 -6.39 -4.29
CA SER A 96 -17.39 -7.02 -3.31
C SER A 96 -16.83 -6.87 -1.88
N PHE A 97 -17.73 -6.73 -0.90
CA PHE A 97 -17.34 -6.53 0.50
C PHE A 97 -16.44 -7.65 1.04
N ILE A 98 -16.75 -8.91 0.71
CA ILE A 98 -15.96 -10.07 1.17
C ILE A 98 -14.52 -9.99 0.64
N LYS A 99 -14.33 -9.74 -0.65
CA LYS A 99 -13.00 -9.59 -1.26
C LYS A 99 -12.25 -8.39 -0.69
N TYR A 100 -12.94 -7.26 -0.55
CA TYR A 100 -12.39 -6.05 0.05
C TYR A 100 -11.91 -6.30 1.49
N ALA A 101 -12.77 -6.86 2.35
CA ALA A 101 -12.44 -7.12 3.75
C ALA A 101 -11.26 -8.09 3.90
N TYR A 102 -11.24 -9.15 3.08
CA TYR A 102 -10.14 -10.11 3.04
C TYR A 102 -8.82 -9.43 2.63
N CYS A 103 -8.81 -8.71 1.50
CA CYS A 103 -7.61 -8.05 1.00
C CYS A 103 -7.11 -6.96 1.96
N LYS A 104 -8.02 -6.18 2.56
CA LYS A 104 -7.66 -5.13 3.50
C LYS A 104 -7.10 -5.71 4.80
N ASN A 105 -7.72 -6.75 5.33
CA ASN A 105 -7.19 -7.46 6.49
C ASN A 105 -5.79 -8.01 6.21
N PHE A 106 -5.55 -8.61 5.04
CA PHE A 106 -4.25 -9.10 4.64
C PHE A 106 -3.20 -7.98 4.49
N ALA A 107 -3.57 -6.83 3.91
CA ALA A 107 -2.68 -5.66 3.79
C ALA A 107 -2.21 -5.14 5.15
N LEU A 108 -3.03 -5.31 6.19
CA LEU A 108 -2.74 -4.85 7.56
C LEU A 108 -1.93 -5.86 8.42
N ARG A 109 -1.42 -6.96 7.85
CA ARG A 109 -0.69 -8.00 8.60
C ARG A 109 0.59 -7.51 9.31
N ASN A 110 1.20 -6.43 8.84
CA ASN A 110 2.41 -5.83 9.41
C ASN A 110 2.12 -4.49 10.13
N PHE A 111 0.86 -4.15 10.35
CA PHE A 111 0.41 -2.83 10.75
C PHE A 111 1.17 -2.26 11.94
N SER A 112 1.20 -2.97 13.06
CA SER A 112 1.80 -2.46 14.31
C SER A 112 3.29 -2.23 14.20
N ASN A 113 4.02 -3.11 13.50
CA ASN A 113 5.45 -2.94 13.28
C ASN A 113 5.75 -1.71 12.41
N TYR A 114 4.97 -1.51 11.36
CA TYR A 114 5.20 -0.43 10.41
C TYR A 114 4.73 0.92 10.94
N ILE A 115 3.58 0.99 11.61
CA ILE A 115 3.14 2.23 12.24
C ILE A 115 4.14 2.72 13.29
N PHE A 116 4.68 1.79 14.10
CA PHE A 116 5.71 2.11 15.08
C PHE A 116 6.99 2.66 14.42
N LYS A 117 7.46 2.02 13.34
CA LYS A 117 8.61 2.51 12.58
C LYS A 117 8.38 3.91 12.00
N ILE A 118 7.20 4.16 11.43
CA ILE A 118 6.85 5.46 10.83
C ILE A 118 6.82 6.55 11.90
N LEU A 119 6.23 6.27 13.06
CA LEU A 119 6.13 7.23 14.15
C LEU A 119 7.51 7.63 14.72
N ILE A 120 8.45 6.66 14.78
CA ILE A 120 9.83 6.92 15.24
C ILE A 120 10.67 7.55 14.11
N GLY A 121 10.55 7.05 12.89
CA GLY A 121 11.34 7.51 11.74
C GLY A 121 10.96 8.91 11.23
N GLY A 122 9.82 9.43 11.70
CA GLY A 122 9.41 10.80 11.44
C GLY A 122 9.09 11.08 9.97
N GLU A 123 9.41 12.29 9.51
CA GLU A 123 9.07 12.79 8.17
C GLU A 123 9.66 11.95 7.02
N LYS A 124 10.86 11.41 7.21
CA LYS A 124 11.52 10.55 6.20
C LYS A 124 10.72 9.28 5.89
N MET A 125 9.84 8.87 6.81
CA MET A 125 8.96 7.71 6.65
C MET A 125 7.49 8.08 6.42
N GLY A 126 7.19 9.35 6.15
CA GLY A 126 5.84 9.81 5.82
C GLY A 126 4.91 10.04 7.03
N ARG A 127 5.46 10.30 8.23
CA ARG A 127 4.67 10.54 9.44
C ARG A 127 3.64 11.65 9.27
N SER A 128 3.99 12.78 8.63
CA SER A 128 3.11 13.92 8.38
C SER A 128 1.90 13.58 7.50
N TYR A 129 1.98 12.52 6.71
CA TYR A 129 0.89 12.08 5.84
C TYR A 129 -0.10 11.15 6.53
N ILE A 130 0.12 10.80 7.80
CA ILE A 130 -0.78 9.93 8.56
C ILE A 130 -1.95 10.74 9.12
N ASN A 131 -3.15 10.39 8.67
CA ASN A 131 -4.37 10.81 9.34
C ASN A 131 -4.76 9.71 10.35
N PHE A 132 -4.68 10.02 11.65
CA PHE A 132 -4.92 9.04 12.73
C PHE A 132 -6.31 8.40 12.65
N LYS A 133 -7.35 9.20 12.41
CA LYS A 133 -8.72 8.69 12.28
C LYS A 133 -8.83 7.71 11.12
N LYS A 134 -8.38 8.12 9.93
CA LYS A 134 -8.51 7.34 8.70
C LYS A 134 -7.61 6.11 8.70
N HIS A 135 -6.33 6.28 9.06
CA HIS A 135 -5.32 5.24 8.84
C HIS A 135 -5.09 4.35 10.05
N ILE A 136 -5.50 4.78 11.26
CA ILE A 136 -5.37 3.97 12.48
C ILE A 136 -6.73 3.53 12.97
N PHE A 137 -7.60 4.44 13.41
CA PHE A 137 -8.87 4.05 14.05
C PHE A 137 -9.78 3.24 13.13
N ASN A 138 -9.94 3.62 11.85
CA ASN A 138 -10.77 2.88 10.91
C ASN A 138 -10.23 1.47 10.61
N ASN A 139 -8.96 1.23 10.86
CA ASN A 139 -8.34 -0.08 10.63
C ASN A 139 -8.40 -1.01 11.84
N LEU A 140 -8.80 -0.52 13.03
CA LEU A 140 -8.94 -1.35 14.23
C LEU A 140 -10.05 -2.41 14.12
N ALA A 141 -10.94 -2.32 13.14
CA ALA A 141 -11.94 -3.35 12.87
C ALA A 141 -11.35 -4.65 12.28
N TYR A 142 -10.07 -4.66 11.87
CA TYR A 142 -9.46 -5.79 11.18
C TYR A 142 -8.62 -6.65 12.12
N PRO A 143 -8.84 -7.99 12.17
CA PRO A 143 -8.14 -8.90 13.07
C PRO A 143 -6.61 -8.86 12.95
N ASN A 144 -6.08 -8.70 11.74
CA ASN A 144 -4.62 -8.66 11.52
C ASN A 144 -3.93 -7.47 12.20
N VAL A 145 -4.64 -6.40 12.53
CA VAL A 145 -4.08 -5.30 13.31
C VAL A 145 -3.68 -5.79 14.71
N TYR A 146 -4.56 -6.56 15.36
CA TYR A 146 -4.31 -7.13 16.69
C TYR A 146 -3.26 -8.25 16.65
N LEU A 147 -3.34 -9.13 15.67
CA LEU A 147 -2.32 -10.18 15.48
C LEU A 147 -0.93 -9.57 15.25
N SER A 148 -0.84 -8.51 14.46
CA SER A 148 0.43 -7.80 14.24
C SER A 148 0.96 -7.14 15.52
N LEU A 149 0.07 -6.65 16.40
CA LEU A 149 0.45 -6.07 17.69
C LEU A 149 1.01 -7.15 18.63
N ILE A 150 0.33 -8.27 18.75
CA ILE A 150 0.77 -9.40 19.56
C ILE A 150 2.15 -9.86 19.07
N TYR A 151 2.31 -10.10 17.77
CA TYR A 151 3.59 -10.51 17.19
C TYR A 151 4.70 -9.48 17.42
N PHE A 152 4.39 -8.19 17.30
CA PHE A 152 5.34 -7.10 17.57
C PHE A 152 5.83 -7.13 19.02
N ILE A 153 4.92 -7.29 19.99
CA ILE A 153 5.25 -7.36 21.41
C ILE A 153 6.15 -8.58 21.70
N PHE A 154 5.77 -9.77 21.24
CA PHE A 154 6.58 -10.97 21.41
C PHE A 154 7.97 -10.85 20.81
N ARG A 155 8.09 -10.27 19.64
CA ARG A 155 9.38 -10.04 18.99
C ARG A 155 10.27 -9.05 19.78
N LYS A 156 9.69 -8.05 20.42
CA LYS A 156 10.43 -7.11 21.26
C LYS A 156 10.89 -7.77 22.56
N LEU A 157 10.01 -8.50 23.23
CA LEU A 157 10.35 -9.23 24.45
C LEU A 157 11.45 -10.26 24.20
N SER A 158 11.36 -11.06 23.15
CA SER A 158 12.37 -12.08 22.83
C SER A 158 13.76 -11.49 22.58
N LYS A 159 13.86 -10.27 22.07
CA LYS A 159 15.15 -9.57 21.92
C LYS A 159 15.75 -9.18 23.28
N ILE A 160 14.93 -8.66 24.18
CA ILE A 160 15.38 -8.27 25.54
C ILE A 160 15.95 -9.49 26.28
N PHE A 161 15.25 -10.63 26.24
CA PHE A 161 15.72 -11.86 26.90
C PHE A 161 17.01 -12.44 26.28
N LYS A 162 17.25 -12.24 24.97
CA LYS A 162 18.50 -12.68 24.34
C LYS A 162 19.69 -11.80 24.74
N THR A 163 19.50 -10.49 24.87
CA THR A 163 20.56 -9.55 25.24
C THR A 163 20.94 -9.65 26.73
N SER A 164 20.01 -10.13 27.57
CA SER A 164 20.28 -10.35 29.02
C SER A 164 21.09 -11.63 29.32
N LYS A 165 21.32 -12.50 28.31
CA LYS A 165 22.09 -13.77 28.49
C LYS A 165 23.48 -13.72 27.86
N SER A 166 23.87 -12.62 27.30
CA SER A 166 25.19 -12.31 26.74
C SER A 166 25.92 -11.32 27.66
#